data_891afd4fa8533a9cbb66387d8e07f1d4
#
_entry.id   891afd4fa8533a9cbb66387d8e07f1d4
#
_cell.length_a   1.000
_cell.length_b   1.000
_cell.length_c   1.000
_cell.angle_alpha   90.00
_cell.angle_beta   90.00
_cell.angle_gamma   90.00
#
_symmetry.space_group_name_H-M   'P 1'
#
loop_
_entity.id
_entity.type
_entity.pdbx_description
1 polymer ?
#
loop_
_entity_poly.entity_id
_entity_poly.type
_entity_poly.pdbx_seq_one_letter_code
_entity_poly.pdbx_strand_id
1 'polypeptide(L)'
;MSLAELEQQFEDFLSEAHRLKTLYASKITLLVGLETELITVADLDKLQELLKKHGSQIEYLVGSVHHVNSIPIDFDIPTFERSLESLAGAETSNNADDSPMDIFLSAYFDAQYELLSRFHPEIIGHFDLCRLYRPNLHFHDFPLAWPKLERNVQFAIGYGALFEVNGAAFRKGWQSAYPAEDVMEVKSLSSRRHII
;
A
#
# COMPACT_ATOMS: atom_id res chain seq x y z
N MET A 1 -6.66 -12.07 -20.72
CA MET A 1 -5.86 -10.94 -21.21
C MET A 1 -4.42 -11.41 -21.24
N SER A 2 -3.73 -11.30 -22.37
CA SER A 2 -2.32 -11.63 -22.49
C SER A 2 -1.43 -10.52 -21.95
N LEU A 3 -0.15 -10.79 -21.70
CA LEU A 3 0.81 -9.78 -21.27
C LEU A 3 0.94 -8.64 -22.30
N ALA A 4 0.94 -8.99 -23.60
CA ALA A 4 1.00 -7.99 -24.67
C ALA A 4 -0.21 -7.05 -24.70
N GLU A 5 -1.42 -7.56 -24.39
CA GLU A 5 -2.62 -6.73 -24.28
C GLU A 5 -2.55 -5.80 -23.06
N LEU A 6 -1.98 -6.26 -21.95
CA LEU A 6 -1.76 -5.42 -20.76
C LEU A 6 -0.73 -4.29 -21.06
N GLU A 7 0.37 -4.62 -21.69
CA GLU A 7 1.37 -3.64 -22.10
C GLU A 7 0.78 -2.58 -23.04
N GLN A 8 -0.01 -3.00 -24.03
CA GLN A 8 -0.68 -2.07 -24.95
C GLN A 8 -1.67 -1.16 -24.20
N GLN A 9 -2.48 -1.70 -23.29
CA GLN A 9 -3.39 -0.89 -22.48
C GLN A 9 -2.64 0.13 -21.62
N PHE A 10 -1.48 -0.24 -21.10
CA PHE A 10 -0.67 0.68 -20.31
C PHE A 10 -0.06 1.80 -21.21
N GLU A 11 0.41 1.48 -22.40
CA GLU A 11 0.90 2.47 -23.36
C GLU A 11 -0.22 3.42 -23.83
N ASP A 12 -1.42 2.89 -24.06
CA ASP A 12 -2.60 3.68 -24.40
C ASP A 12 -3.00 4.64 -23.27
N PHE A 13 -2.94 4.15 -22.00
CA PHE A 13 -3.15 4.99 -20.83
C PHE A 13 -2.15 6.13 -20.76
N LEU A 14 -0.85 5.87 -20.89
CA LEU A 14 0.18 6.90 -20.84
C LEU A 14 -0.01 7.94 -21.94
N SER A 15 -0.29 7.48 -23.18
CA SER A 15 -0.55 8.35 -24.33
C SER A 15 -1.72 9.29 -24.07
N GLU A 16 -2.85 8.76 -23.58
CA GLU A 16 -4.04 9.57 -23.31
C GLU A 16 -3.84 10.49 -22.10
N ALA A 17 -3.18 10.04 -21.03
CA ALA A 17 -2.89 10.86 -19.87
C ALA A 17 -2.04 12.09 -20.25
N HIS A 18 -0.98 11.90 -21.03
CA HIS A 18 -0.14 13.00 -21.52
C HIS A 18 -0.85 13.91 -22.54
N ARG A 19 -1.73 13.35 -23.37
CA ARG A 19 -2.59 14.15 -24.25
C ARG A 19 -3.50 15.08 -23.43
N LEU A 20 -4.16 14.56 -22.40
CA LEU A 20 -5.02 15.34 -21.51
C LEU A 20 -4.22 16.38 -20.72
N LYS A 21 -3.05 16.01 -20.20
CA LYS A 21 -2.14 16.92 -19.52
C LYS A 21 -1.79 18.13 -20.40
N THR A 22 -1.48 17.90 -21.66
CA THR A 22 -1.19 18.96 -22.64
C THR A 22 -2.43 19.79 -22.96
N LEU A 23 -3.57 19.12 -23.21
CA LEU A 23 -4.82 19.78 -23.59
C LEU A 23 -5.34 20.75 -22.51
N TYR A 24 -5.18 20.37 -21.24
CA TYR A 24 -5.68 21.15 -20.12
C TYR A 24 -4.62 22.00 -19.41
N ALA A 25 -3.39 22.07 -19.91
CA ALA A 25 -2.26 22.75 -19.27
C ALA A 25 -2.53 24.21 -18.89
N SER A 26 -3.39 24.93 -19.66
CA SER A 26 -3.78 26.31 -19.33
C SER A 26 -4.86 26.45 -18.25
N LYS A 27 -5.47 25.35 -17.83
CA LYS A 27 -6.61 25.33 -16.87
C LYS A 27 -6.28 24.64 -15.58
N ILE A 28 -5.46 23.58 -15.62
CA ILE A 28 -5.12 22.76 -14.47
C ILE A 28 -3.76 22.09 -14.67
N THR A 29 -3.01 21.94 -13.59
CA THR A 29 -1.80 21.09 -13.57
C THR A 29 -2.23 19.65 -13.37
N LEU A 30 -1.97 18.78 -14.34
CA LEU A 30 -2.18 17.33 -14.22
C LEU A 30 -0.83 16.64 -14.05
N LEU A 31 -0.76 15.72 -13.11
CA LEU A 31 0.37 14.81 -12.93
C LEU A 31 -0.04 13.41 -13.35
N VAL A 32 0.84 12.70 -14.04
CA VAL A 32 0.61 11.32 -14.48
C VAL A 32 1.26 10.39 -13.46
N GLY A 33 0.45 9.66 -12.71
CA GLY A 33 0.91 8.74 -11.68
C GLY A 33 0.45 7.31 -11.91
N LEU A 34 1.04 6.39 -11.16
CA LEU A 34 0.72 4.97 -11.17
C LEU A 34 0.55 4.49 -9.73
N GLU A 35 -0.57 3.84 -9.44
CA GLU A 35 -0.72 3.06 -8.23
C GLU A 35 -0.09 1.68 -8.43
N THR A 36 0.73 1.28 -7.48
CA THR A 36 1.50 0.03 -7.53
C THR A 36 1.04 -0.90 -6.44
N GLU A 37 1.29 -2.19 -6.63
CA GLU A 37 0.88 -3.23 -5.71
C GLU A 37 1.95 -4.32 -5.60
N LEU A 38 2.01 -4.98 -4.43
CA LEU A 38 2.77 -6.21 -4.25
C LEU A 38 1.79 -7.39 -4.12
N ILE A 39 1.72 -8.24 -5.14
CA ILE A 39 1.05 -9.55 -5.08
C ILE A 39 2.09 -10.64 -4.83
N THR A 40 3.15 -10.65 -5.67
CA THR A 40 4.31 -11.53 -5.56
C THR A 40 5.59 -10.76 -5.82
N VAL A 41 6.75 -11.32 -5.45
CA VAL A 41 8.06 -10.72 -5.76
C VAL A 41 8.27 -10.58 -7.27
N ALA A 42 7.74 -11.52 -8.08
CA ALA A 42 7.83 -11.45 -9.53
C ALA A 42 7.10 -10.23 -10.12
N ASP A 43 6.03 -9.77 -9.49
CA ASP A 43 5.31 -8.57 -9.94
C ASP A 43 6.12 -7.30 -9.66
N LEU A 44 6.87 -7.26 -8.55
CA LEU A 44 7.82 -6.17 -8.29
C LEU A 44 8.95 -6.14 -9.33
N ASP A 45 9.42 -7.29 -9.80
CA ASP A 45 10.44 -7.34 -10.87
C ASP A 45 9.88 -6.76 -12.17
N LYS A 46 8.64 -7.13 -12.53
CA LYS A 46 7.97 -6.57 -13.71
C LYS A 46 7.69 -5.06 -13.57
N LEU A 47 7.28 -4.61 -12.39
CA LEU A 47 7.11 -3.19 -12.11
C LEU A 47 8.44 -2.44 -12.32
N GLN A 48 9.55 -3.00 -11.85
CA GLN A 48 10.87 -2.40 -12.04
C GLN A 48 11.25 -2.31 -13.52
N GLU A 49 10.93 -3.33 -14.32
CA GLU A 49 11.13 -3.32 -15.79
C GLU A 49 10.25 -2.26 -16.44
N LEU A 50 8.98 -2.18 -16.06
CA LEU A 50 8.05 -1.16 -16.55
C LEU A 50 8.54 0.26 -16.24
N LEU A 51 9.00 0.50 -15.02
CA LEU A 51 9.54 1.80 -14.63
C LEU A 51 10.86 2.14 -15.35
N LYS A 52 11.70 1.15 -15.68
CA LYS A 52 12.87 1.38 -16.53
C LYS A 52 12.47 1.80 -17.94
N LYS A 53 11.41 1.21 -18.50
CA LYS A 53 10.93 1.50 -19.86
C LYS A 53 10.18 2.83 -19.94
N HIS A 54 9.32 3.12 -18.97
CA HIS A 54 8.34 4.22 -19.01
C HIS A 54 8.49 5.28 -17.92
N GLY A 55 9.47 5.15 -17.01
CA GLY A 55 9.61 6.01 -15.82
C GLY A 55 9.70 7.50 -16.12
N SER A 56 10.22 7.90 -17.30
CA SER A 56 10.22 9.31 -17.72
C SER A 56 8.83 9.88 -18.02
N GLN A 57 7.81 9.02 -18.13
CA GLN A 57 6.42 9.39 -18.40
C GLN A 57 5.54 9.32 -17.15
N ILE A 58 6.07 8.79 -16.03
CA ILE A 58 5.39 8.64 -14.75
C ILE A 58 5.99 9.64 -13.77
N GLU A 59 5.16 10.49 -13.19
CA GLU A 59 5.62 11.62 -12.37
C GLU A 59 5.57 11.32 -10.88
N TYR A 60 4.78 10.31 -10.46
CA TYR A 60 4.75 9.82 -9.07
C TYR A 60 4.19 8.41 -9.01
N LEU A 61 4.53 7.72 -7.93
CA LEU A 61 3.98 6.41 -7.58
C LEU A 61 3.15 6.51 -6.31
N VAL A 62 2.03 5.78 -6.29
CA VAL A 62 1.27 5.47 -5.07
C VAL A 62 1.58 4.03 -4.70
N GLY A 63 2.21 3.82 -3.55
CA GLY A 63 2.54 2.50 -3.03
C GLY A 63 1.39 1.94 -2.20
N SER A 64 0.77 0.86 -2.67
CA SER A 64 -0.37 0.21 -2.03
C SER A 64 -0.13 -1.29 -1.86
N VAL A 65 -0.73 -1.89 -0.83
CA VAL A 65 -0.71 -3.33 -0.58
C VAL A 65 -2.14 -3.80 -0.37
N HIS A 66 -2.61 -4.67 -1.28
CA HIS A 66 -3.95 -5.26 -1.24
C HIS A 66 -3.91 -6.79 -1.08
N HIS A 67 -2.70 -7.38 -0.98
CA HIS A 67 -2.51 -8.81 -0.85
C HIS A 67 -1.58 -9.14 0.31
N VAL A 68 -1.89 -10.21 1.03
CA VAL A 68 -0.99 -10.86 1.98
C VAL A 68 -0.92 -12.34 1.58
N ASN A 69 0.29 -12.88 1.48
CA ASN A 69 0.53 -14.23 0.98
C ASN A 69 -0.18 -14.51 -0.36
N SER A 70 -0.15 -13.53 -1.28
CA SER A 70 -0.81 -13.55 -2.60
C SER A 70 -2.35 -13.67 -2.56
N ILE A 71 -2.98 -13.43 -1.42
CA ILE A 71 -4.44 -13.47 -1.24
C ILE A 71 -4.95 -12.04 -1.03
N PRO A 72 -5.98 -11.59 -1.79
CA PRO A 72 -6.58 -10.27 -1.59
C PRO A 72 -7.14 -10.09 -0.17
N ILE A 73 -6.92 -8.92 0.43
CA ILE A 73 -7.36 -8.64 1.81
C ILE A 73 -8.56 -7.68 1.89
N ASP A 74 -8.97 -7.11 0.77
CA ASP A 74 -10.00 -6.07 0.68
C ASP A 74 -11.18 -6.44 -0.24
N PHE A 75 -11.18 -7.66 -0.79
CA PHE A 75 -12.22 -8.14 -1.71
C PHE A 75 -13.53 -8.44 -0.98
N ASP A 76 -13.50 -9.39 -0.01
CA ASP A 76 -14.62 -9.73 0.86
C ASP A 76 -14.12 -10.37 2.17
N ILE A 77 -15.01 -10.50 3.16
CA ILE A 77 -14.66 -11.11 4.46
C ILE A 77 -14.17 -12.55 4.32
N PRO A 78 -14.81 -13.46 3.55
CA PRO A 78 -14.30 -14.82 3.37
C PRO A 78 -12.90 -14.88 2.79
N THR A 79 -12.56 -13.99 1.86
CA THR A 79 -11.22 -13.92 1.28
C THR A 79 -10.20 -13.40 2.28
N PHE A 80 -10.57 -12.39 3.07
CA PHE A 80 -9.74 -11.90 4.18
C PHE A 80 -9.45 -12.99 5.21
N GLU A 81 -10.46 -13.76 5.65
CA GLU A 81 -10.27 -14.86 6.59
C GLU A 81 -9.35 -15.95 6.02
N ARG A 82 -9.47 -16.28 4.72
CA ARG A 82 -8.52 -17.20 4.07
C ARG A 82 -7.10 -16.66 4.07
N SER A 83 -6.91 -15.36 3.92
CA SER A 83 -5.58 -14.74 4.00
C SER A 83 -4.98 -14.91 5.40
N LEU A 84 -5.77 -14.69 6.45
CA LEU A 84 -5.39 -14.99 7.84
C LEU A 84 -5.00 -16.46 8.04
N GLU A 85 -5.86 -17.38 7.60
CA GLU A 85 -5.65 -18.84 7.74
C GLU A 85 -4.42 -19.33 6.97
N SER A 86 -4.09 -18.68 5.83
CA SER A 86 -2.95 -19.06 4.99
C SER A 86 -1.60 -18.91 5.68
N LEU A 87 -1.55 -18.13 6.75
CA LEU A 87 -0.36 -17.90 7.57
C LEU A 87 -0.34 -18.74 8.85
N ALA A 88 -1.41 -19.47 9.14
CA ALA A 88 -1.48 -20.37 10.29
C ALA A 88 -0.46 -21.52 10.12
N GLY A 89 0.50 -21.61 11.04
CA GLY A 89 1.58 -22.60 10.96
C GLY A 89 2.80 -22.20 10.12
N ALA A 90 2.86 -20.97 9.60
CA ALA A 90 4.07 -20.47 8.97
C ALA A 90 5.20 -20.33 10.03
N GLU A 91 6.44 -20.68 9.61
CA GLU A 91 7.65 -20.59 10.46
C GLU A 91 7.97 -19.15 10.95
N THR A 92 7.16 -18.17 10.60
CA THR A 92 7.28 -16.77 11.01
C THR A 92 6.84 -16.50 12.45
N SER A 93 6.15 -17.46 13.10
CA SER A 93 5.82 -17.41 14.51
C SER A 93 6.97 -18.00 15.31
N ASN A 94 7.71 -17.16 16.01
CA ASN A 94 8.79 -17.60 16.91
C ASN A 94 8.24 -18.19 18.24
N ASN A 95 6.93 -18.03 18.51
CA ASN A 95 6.27 -18.54 19.70
C ASN A 95 4.91 -19.15 19.36
N ALA A 96 4.57 -20.25 20.01
CA ALA A 96 3.25 -20.91 19.87
C ALA A 96 2.07 -20.03 20.34
N ASP A 97 2.36 -18.91 21.02
CA ASP A 97 1.38 -17.99 21.61
C ASP A 97 1.06 -16.78 20.71
N ASP A 98 1.73 -16.64 19.54
CA ASP A 98 1.50 -15.49 18.63
C ASP A 98 0.10 -15.60 18.02
N SER A 99 -0.68 -14.52 18.10
CA SER A 99 -2.03 -14.52 17.55
C SER A 99 -2.02 -14.56 16.01
N PRO A 100 -2.96 -15.28 15.34
CA PRO A 100 -3.04 -15.31 13.88
C PRO A 100 -3.15 -13.90 13.26
N MET A 101 -3.81 -12.97 13.95
CA MET A 101 -3.93 -11.59 13.50
C MET A 101 -2.58 -10.87 13.56
N ASP A 102 -1.77 -11.08 14.61
CA ASP A 102 -0.46 -10.44 14.72
C ASP A 102 0.50 -10.93 13.62
N ILE A 103 0.47 -12.23 13.33
CA ILE A 103 1.23 -12.82 12.22
C ILE A 103 0.79 -12.21 10.87
N PHE A 104 -0.51 -12.08 10.65
CA PHE A 104 -1.07 -11.48 9.43
C PHE A 104 -0.65 -10.01 9.27
N LEU A 105 -0.83 -9.19 10.32
CA LEU A 105 -0.44 -7.79 10.31
C LEU A 105 1.08 -7.62 10.11
N SER A 106 1.85 -8.48 10.76
CA SER A 106 3.31 -8.55 10.60
C SER A 106 3.71 -8.82 9.15
N ALA A 107 3.06 -9.80 8.50
CA ALA A 107 3.29 -10.11 7.08
C ALA A 107 2.86 -8.96 6.15
N TYR A 108 1.74 -8.29 6.44
CA TYR A 108 1.30 -7.11 5.72
C TYR A 108 2.35 -5.99 5.75
N PHE A 109 2.88 -5.66 6.93
CA PHE A 109 3.88 -4.60 7.05
C PHE A 109 5.24 -5.01 6.47
N ASP A 110 5.58 -6.29 6.42
CA ASP A 110 6.77 -6.75 5.71
C ASP A 110 6.60 -6.60 4.19
N ALA A 111 5.45 -6.98 3.63
CA ALA A 111 5.11 -6.78 2.23
C ALA A 111 5.15 -5.28 1.86
N GLN A 112 4.59 -4.44 2.72
CA GLN A 112 4.63 -3.00 2.53
C GLN A 112 6.08 -2.47 2.56
N TYR A 113 6.91 -2.94 3.50
CA TYR A 113 8.32 -2.54 3.57
C TYR A 113 9.11 -2.93 2.32
N GLU A 114 8.87 -4.13 1.78
CA GLU A 114 9.49 -4.59 0.53
C GLU A 114 9.19 -3.61 -0.62
N LEU A 115 7.92 -3.24 -0.77
CA LEU A 115 7.50 -2.27 -1.78
C LEU A 115 8.14 -0.89 -1.54
N LEU A 116 8.07 -0.38 -0.31
CA LEU A 116 8.61 0.92 0.06
C LEU A 116 10.12 0.99 -0.16
N SER A 117 10.87 -0.01 0.28
CA SER A 117 12.33 -0.04 0.20
C SER A 117 12.83 -0.14 -1.24
N ARG A 118 12.06 -0.79 -2.11
CA ARG A 118 12.44 -1.03 -3.49
C ARG A 118 12.11 0.15 -4.42
N PHE A 119 10.97 0.81 -4.22
CA PHE A 119 10.46 1.79 -5.17
C PHE A 119 10.38 3.22 -4.63
N HIS A 120 10.43 3.42 -3.32
CA HIS A 120 10.33 4.74 -2.69
C HIS A 120 9.14 5.56 -3.25
N PRO A 121 7.89 5.02 -3.24
CA PRO A 121 6.76 5.72 -3.81
C PRO A 121 6.56 7.08 -3.11
N GLU A 122 6.23 8.11 -3.87
CA GLU A 122 6.02 9.46 -3.35
C GLU A 122 4.81 9.53 -2.43
N ILE A 123 3.82 8.65 -2.65
CA ILE A 123 2.58 8.59 -1.85
C ILE A 123 2.40 7.17 -1.34
N ILE A 124 2.04 7.03 -0.07
CA ILE A 124 1.61 5.77 0.52
C ILE A 124 0.09 5.77 0.55
N GLY A 125 -0.52 4.89 -0.25
CA GLY A 125 -1.96 4.72 -0.29
C GLY A 125 -2.47 3.96 0.93
N HIS A 126 -3.65 4.34 1.48
CA HIS A 126 -4.39 3.66 2.57
C HIS A 126 -3.50 2.76 3.46
N PHE A 127 -2.54 3.36 4.13
CA PHE A 127 -1.42 2.72 4.83
C PHE A 127 -1.80 1.48 5.67
N ASP A 128 -2.97 1.51 6.30
CA ASP A 128 -3.46 0.50 7.24
C ASP A 128 -4.69 -0.27 6.71
N LEU A 129 -4.76 -0.52 5.40
CA LEU A 129 -5.85 -1.27 4.76
C LEU A 129 -6.04 -2.67 5.37
N CYS A 130 -4.99 -3.26 5.92
CA CYS A 130 -5.00 -4.59 6.54
C CYS A 130 -6.04 -4.77 7.65
N ARG A 131 -6.57 -3.69 8.23
CA ARG A 131 -7.63 -3.74 9.24
C ARG A 131 -9.04 -3.45 8.71
N LEU A 132 -9.24 -3.45 7.39
CA LEU A 132 -10.52 -3.12 6.76
C LEU A 132 -11.72 -3.82 7.39
N TYR A 133 -11.61 -5.11 7.70
CA TYR A 133 -12.68 -5.91 8.30
C TYR A 133 -12.59 -5.99 9.83
N ARG A 134 -11.68 -5.22 10.44
CA ARG A 134 -11.42 -5.16 11.90
C ARG A 134 -11.26 -3.68 12.33
N PRO A 135 -12.31 -2.83 12.18
CA PRO A 135 -12.19 -1.38 12.37
C PRO A 135 -11.78 -0.96 13.78
N ASN A 136 -12.05 -1.80 14.78
CA ASN A 136 -11.73 -1.51 16.18
C ASN A 136 -10.37 -2.10 16.62
N LEU A 137 -9.56 -2.57 15.68
CA LEU A 137 -8.23 -3.09 15.97
C LEU A 137 -7.29 -1.93 16.34
N HIS A 138 -6.52 -2.09 17.41
CA HIS A 138 -5.45 -1.19 17.81
C HIS A 138 -4.10 -1.86 17.60
N PHE A 139 -3.22 -1.26 16.81
CA PHE A 139 -1.93 -1.88 16.44
C PHE A 139 -1.00 -2.08 17.64
N HIS A 140 -1.12 -1.28 18.70
CA HIS A 140 -0.36 -1.46 19.93
C HIS A 140 -0.61 -2.81 20.65
N ASP A 141 -1.73 -3.46 20.35
CA ASP A 141 -2.07 -4.78 20.91
C ASP A 141 -1.33 -5.93 20.20
N PHE A 142 -0.56 -5.64 19.14
CA PHE A 142 0.11 -6.60 18.27
C PHE A 142 1.63 -6.44 18.29
N PRO A 143 2.33 -7.14 19.20
CA PRO A 143 3.76 -6.92 19.46
C PRO A 143 4.68 -7.31 18.30
N LEU A 144 4.26 -8.19 17.37
CA LEU A 144 5.02 -8.51 16.16
C LEU A 144 4.85 -7.43 15.08
N ALA A 145 3.62 -6.94 14.92
CA ALA A 145 3.26 -6.00 13.87
C ALA A 145 3.67 -4.56 14.19
N TRP A 146 3.53 -4.12 15.45
CA TRP A 146 3.76 -2.74 15.86
C TRP A 146 5.16 -2.21 15.48
N PRO A 147 6.28 -2.90 15.80
CA PRO A 147 7.60 -2.43 15.41
C PRO A 147 7.80 -2.33 13.90
N LYS A 148 7.11 -3.18 13.12
CA LYS A 148 7.18 -3.16 11.66
C LYS A 148 6.40 -1.99 11.07
N LEU A 149 5.24 -1.67 11.65
CA LEU A 149 4.49 -0.47 11.33
C LEU A 149 5.34 0.78 11.57
N GLU A 150 5.94 0.92 12.77
CA GLU A 150 6.82 2.05 13.09
C GLU A 150 8.00 2.14 12.13
N ARG A 151 8.65 1.01 11.82
CA ARG A 151 9.73 0.94 10.81
C ARG A 151 9.28 1.50 9.47
N ASN A 152 8.11 1.09 8.98
CA ASN A 152 7.60 1.50 7.68
C ASN A 152 7.28 3.00 7.65
N VAL A 153 6.63 3.51 8.69
CA VAL A 153 6.35 4.95 8.84
C VAL A 153 7.66 5.75 8.85
N GLN A 154 8.63 5.36 9.68
CA GLN A 154 9.90 6.07 9.79
C GLN A 154 10.70 6.02 8.49
N PHE A 155 10.71 4.86 7.81
CA PHE A 155 11.37 4.70 6.53
C PHE A 155 10.76 5.61 5.46
N ALA A 156 9.43 5.60 5.33
CA ALA A 156 8.71 6.42 4.36
C ALA A 156 8.95 7.93 4.58
N ILE A 157 8.89 8.39 5.83
CA ILE A 157 9.21 9.77 6.19
C ILE A 157 10.67 10.11 5.88
N GLY A 158 11.57 9.16 6.09
CA GLY A 158 13.01 9.35 5.87
C GLY A 158 13.36 9.74 4.44
N TYR A 159 12.61 9.26 3.44
CA TYR A 159 12.79 9.68 2.05
C TYR A 159 11.78 10.74 1.57
N GLY A 160 10.87 11.19 2.43
CA GLY A 160 9.96 12.31 2.16
C GLY A 160 8.61 11.91 1.56
N ALA A 161 8.16 10.65 1.73
CA ALA A 161 6.84 10.21 1.28
C ALA A 161 5.71 10.97 1.94
N LEU A 162 4.58 11.08 1.22
CA LEU A 162 3.32 11.58 1.72
C LEU A 162 2.40 10.40 2.07
N PHE A 163 1.59 10.54 3.11
CA PHE A 163 0.59 9.55 3.49
C PHE A 163 -0.79 10.04 3.06
N GLU A 164 -1.48 9.21 2.30
CA GLU A 164 -2.83 9.51 1.83
C GLU A 164 -3.82 9.50 2.99
N VAL A 165 -4.62 10.56 3.13
CA VAL A 165 -5.84 10.53 3.95
C VAL A 165 -6.99 10.02 3.10
N ASN A 166 -7.25 8.71 3.16
CA ASN A 166 -8.24 8.08 2.30
C ASN A 166 -9.60 7.97 2.99
N GLY A 167 -10.60 8.69 2.45
CA GLY A 167 -11.98 8.70 2.96
C GLY A 167 -12.82 7.47 2.59
N ALA A 168 -12.26 6.48 1.88
CA ALA A 168 -13.00 5.26 1.53
C ALA A 168 -13.46 4.47 2.77
N ALA A 169 -12.75 4.59 3.89
CA ALA A 169 -13.12 4.00 5.16
C ALA A 169 -14.53 4.41 5.62
N PHE A 170 -14.91 5.69 5.47
CA PHE A 170 -16.25 6.17 5.82
C PHE A 170 -17.37 5.48 5.00
N ARG A 171 -17.13 5.21 3.71
CA ARG A 171 -18.10 4.47 2.88
C ARG A 171 -18.27 3.01 3.33
N LYS A 172 -17.29 2.48 4.06
CA LYS A 172 -17.29 1.13 4.65
C LYS A 172 -17.80 1.13 6.11
N GLY A 173 -18.31 2.26 6.61
CA GLY A 173 -18.90 2.40 7.95
C GLY A 173 -17.91 2.71 9.07
N TRP A 174 -16.67 3.07 8.75
CA TRP A 174 -15.67 3.46 9.74
C TRP A 174 -15.92 4.87 10.28
N GLN A 175 -15.41 5.13 11.49
CA GLN A 175 -15.47 6.45 12.12
C GLN A 175 -14.27 7.36 11.78
N SER A 176 -13.23 6.81 11.17
CA SER A 176 -12.01 7.50 10.76
C SER A 176 -11.62 7.17 9.31
N ALA A 177 -10.82 8.02 8.70
CA ALA A 177 -10.16 7.73 7.41
C ALA A 177 -9.01 6.72 7.60
N TYR A 178 -8.40 6.27 6.50
CA TYR A 178 -7.05 5.71 6.50
C TYR A 178 -6.03 6.86 6.42
N PRO A 179 -4.89 6.79 7.12
CA PRO A 179 -4.61 5.89 8.23
C PRO A 179 -5.41 6.31 9.47
N ALA A 180 -5.65 5.36 10.38
CA ALA A 180 -6.37 5.62 11.60
C ALA A 180 -5.48 6.26 12.68
N GLU A 181 -6.11 6.63 13.80
CA GLU A 181 -5.52 7.50 14.83
C GLU A 181 -4.22 6.96 15.42
N ASP A 182 -4.16 5.66 15.74
CA ASP A 182 -2.97 5.02 16.31
C ASP A 182 -1.75 5.06 15.36
N VAL A 183 -1.97 4.95 14.04
CA VAL A 183 -0.91 5.15 13.04
C VAL A 183 -0.47 6.61 13.00
N MET A 184 -1.43 7.53 13.09
CA MET A 184 -1.16 8.97 13.08
C MET A 184 -0.39 9.46 14.31
N GLU A 185 -0.50 8.73 15.44
CA GLU A 185 0.21 9.00 16.69
C GLU A 185 1.69 8.62 16.64
N VAL A 186 2.13 7.80 15.67
CA VAL A 186 3.56 7.55 15.49
C VAL A 186 4.30 8.89 15.38
N LYS A 187 5.22 9.16 16.31
CA LYS A 187 5.85 10.48 16.56
C LYS A 187 6.32 11.22 15.31
N SER A 188 6.65 10.47 14.27
CA SER A 188 7.13 11.01 12.99
C SER A 188 6.01 11.58 12.12
N LEU A 189 4.78 10.99 12.15
CA LEU A 189 3.62 11.49 11.41
C LEU A 189 2.97 12.68 12.08
N SER A 190 3.04 12.79 13.41
CA SER A 190 2.47 13.91 14.16
C SER A 190 3.02 15.30 13.77
N SER A 191 4.12 15.36 13.01
CA SER A 191 4.67 16.60 12.46
C SER A 191 3.84 17.23 11.32
N ARG A 192 2.77 16.58 10.86
CA ARG A 192 1.80 17.02 9.81
C ARG A 192 2.38 17.42 8.46
N ARG A 193 3.67 17.22 8.21
CA ARG A 193 4.33 17.59 6.94
C ARG A 193 4.21 16.54 5.85
N HIS A 194 3.73 15.33 6.18
CA HIS A 194 3.73 14.15 5.33
C HIS A 194 2.31 13.63 5.01
N ILE A 195 1.27 14.45 5.20
CA ILE A 195 -0.13 14.05 5.00
C ILE A 195 -0.73 14.87 3.86
N ILE A 196 -1.42 14.20 2.95
CA ILE A 196 -2.16 14.79 1.82
C ILE A 196 -3.60 14.27 1.75
#